data_b57105ed926b474bdd2edc25fbdffa68
#
_entry.id   b57105ed926b474bdd2edc25fbdffa68
#
_cell.length_a   1.000
_cell.length_b   1.000
_cell.length_c   1.000
_cell.angle_alpha   90.00
_cell.angle_beta   90.00
_cell.angle_gamma   90.00
#
_symmetry.space_group_name_H-M   'P 1'
#
loop_
_entity.id
_entity.type
_entity.pdbx_description
1 polymer ?
#
loop_
_entity_poly.entity_id
_entity_poly.type
_entity_poly.pdbx_seq_one_letter_code
_entity_poly.pdbx_strand_id
1 'polypeptide(L)'
;MRLAVGALLWISLNVAAADAPVRFVMADSWAMPMVQLDRGRPTQGILYDIMLSLATQVGVPAEFHVLPRARVQGAMEHGEVDVRCYAAQSWLPNQSGDYIWSIPLFLQRDLLVSRQGPPASIVPASLKHESIGTVLGYVYPTLQPLFDNGQLQREDARNQEQVLDKLLVGRYRYAVTNQWTLDWFNQRLMPGRQLQAVAVLQEQNVGCYVRNDPKVPVQRILRTLLRMKMSGEIDDIIGLYTGAEPRTP
;
A
#
# COMPACT_ATOMS: atom_id res chain seq x y z
N MET A 1 -33.10 48.85 52.83
CA MET A 1 -32.10 48.83 51.80
C MET A 1 -31.60 47.38 51.66
N ARG A 2 -32.09 46.62 50.64
CA ARG A 2 -31.76 45.18 50.43
C ARG A 2 -30.81 45.11 49.27
N LEU A 3 -29.55 44.74 49.51
CA LEU A 3 -28.54 44.45 48.50
C LEU A 3 -28.77 43.02 47.93
N ALA A 4 -29.09 42.93 46.65
CA ALA A 4 -29.13 41.66 45.93
C ALA A 4 -27.71 41.39 45.37
N VAL A 5 -27.08 40.32 45.84
CA VAL A 5 -25.81 39.85 45.35
C VAL A 5 -26.10 38.90 44.16
N GLY A 6 -25.83 39.35 42.97
CA GLY A 6 -25.93 38.54 41.76
C GLY A 6 -24.73 37.61 41.64
N ALA A 7 -24.93 36.31 41.73
CA ALA A 7 -23.92 35.28 41.45
C ALA A 7 -23.77 35.11 39.93
N LEU A 8 -22.65 35.54 39.35
CA LEU A 8 -22.27 35.22 37.98
C LEU A 8 -21.77 33.76 37.92
N LEU A 9 -22.54 32.87 37.31
CA LEU A 9 -22.08 31.52 36.94
C LEU A 9 -21.16 31.63 35.73
N TRP A 10 -19.90 31.37 35.97
CA TRP A 10 -18.92 31.16 34.89
C TRP A 10 -19.10 29.75 34.31
N ILE A 11 -19.73 29.64 33.14
CA ILE A 11 -19.78 28.39 32.37
C ILE A 11 -18.43 28.25 31.65
N SER A 12 -17.54 27.43 32.19
CA SER A 12 -16.27 27.05 31.51
C SER A 12 -16.63 26.14 30.34
N LEU A 13 -16.65 26.68 29.14
CA LEU A 13 -16.65 25.86 27.90
C LEU A 13 -15.28 25.15 27.84
N ASN A 14 -15.26 23.88 28.19
CA ASN A 14 -14.15 23.00 27.84
C ASN A 14 -14.20 22.81 26.32
N VAL A 15 -13.46 23.60 25.58
CA VAL A 15 -13.11 23.31 24.18
C VAL A 15 -12.16 22.10 24.24
N ALA A 16 -12.71 20.91 23.99
CA ALA A 16 -11.87 19.75 23.75
C ALA A 16 -10.99 20.08 22.53
N ALA A 17 -9.68 20.20 22.74
CA ALA A 17 -8.74 20.32 21.65
C ALA A 17 -8.93 19.09 20.75
N ALA A 18 -9.31 19.30 19.49
CA ALA A 18 -9.39 18.20 18.54
C ALA A 18 -8.00 17.55 18.46
N ASP A 19 -7.95 16.24 18.57
CA ASP A 19 -6.70 15.49 18.40
C ASP A 19 -6.08 15.85 17.04
N ALA A 20 -4.76 16.04 17.01
CA ALA A 20 -4.05 16.33 15.77
C ALA A 20 -4.26 15.18 14.75
N PRO A 21 -4.38 15.47 13.44
CA PRO A 21 -4.57 14.45 12.43
C PRO A 21 -3.38 13.50 12.40
N VAL A 22 -3.64 12.23 12.08
CA VAL A 22 -2.60 11.27 11.71
C VAL A 22 -2.33 11.41 10.23
N ARG A 23 -1.05 11.66 9.89
CA ARG A 23 -0.60 11.90 8.52
C ARG A 23 -0.11 10.59 7.90
N PHE A 24 -0.87 10.10 6.93
CA PHE A 24 -0.55 8.89 6.17
C PHE A 24 0.18 9.24 4.90
N VAL A 25 1.17 8.43 4.51
CA VAL A 25 1.86 8.58 3.23
C VAL A 25 1.48 7.49 2.25
N MET A 26 1.26 7.91 1.00
CA MET A 26 1.00 7.05 -0.16
C MET A 26 1.98 7.38 -1.28
N ALA A 27 2.39 6.38 -2.06
CA ALA A 27 3.21 6.61 -3.24
C ALA A 27 2.32 6.97 -4.45
N ASP A 28 2.72 7.97 -5.22
CA ASP A 28 2.04 8.39 -6.47
C ASP A 28 2.09 7.33 -7.58
N SER A 29 2.98 6.33 -7.43
CA SER A 29 3.08 5.16 -8.32
C SER A 29 2.05 4.07 -8.02
N TRP A 30 1.28 4.19 -6.95
CA TRP A 30 0.19 3.26 -6.67
C TRP A 30 -0.99 3.52 -7.61
N ALA A 31 -1.66 2.44 -7.98
CA ALA A 31 -2.87 2.42 -8.78
C ALA A 31 -3.86 1.42 -8.18
N MET A 32 -5.05 1.35 -8.72
CA MET A 32 -6.03 0.35 -8.28
C MET A 32 -5.46 -1.09 -8.39
N PRO A 33 -5.80 -1.95 -7.45
CA PRO A 33 -6.73 -1.80 -6.32
C PRO A 33 -6.13 -1.15 -5.08
N MET A 34 -4.84 -0.79 -5.09
CA MET A 34 -4.14 -0.25 -3.91
C MET A 34 -4.69 1.11 -3.51
N VAL A 35 -4.74 2.03 -4.48
CA VAL A 35 -5.26 3.38 -4.30
C VAL A 35 -5.71 3.94 -5.65
N GLN A 36 -6.86 4.61 -5.68
CA GLN A 36 -7.25 5.49 -6.77
C GLN A 36 -6.92 6.93 -6.42
N LEU A 37 -6.23 7.61 -7.34
CA LEU A 37 -5.93 9.03 -7.21
C LEU A 37 -6.79 9.83 -8.20
N ASP A 38 -7.59 10.78 -7.67
CA ASP A 38 -8.24 11.80 -8.46
C ASP A 38 -7.61 13.16 -8.18
N ARG A 39 -7.04 13.77 -9.23
CA ARG A 39 -6.31 15.06 -9.13
C ARG A 39 -5.26 15.06 -8.01
N GLY A 40 -4.56 13.94 -7.83
CA GLY A 40 -3.52 13.76 -6.81
C GLY A 40 -4.04 13.52 -5.39
N ARG A 41 -5.35 13.30 -5.20
CA ARG A 41 -5.96 12.96 -3.90
C ARG A 41 -6.45 11.51 -3.91
N PRO A 42 -6.21 10.74 -2.85
CA PRO A 42 -6.75 9.40 -2.75
C PRO A 42 -8.27 9.45 -2.50
N THR A 43 -9.01 8.60 -3.20
CA THR A 43 -10.48 8.57 -3.14
C THR A 43 -11.04 7.20 -2.76
N GLN A 44 -10.34 6.12 -3.10
CA GLN A 44 -10.72 4.75 -2.78
C GLN A 44 -9.53 3.80 -2.98
N GLY A 45 -9.66 2.55 -2.58
CA GLY A 45 -8.67 1.49 -2.75
C GLY A 45 -8.30 0.85 -1.42
N ILE A 46 -7.73 -0.35 -1.49
CA ILE A 46 -7.41 -1.17 -0.33
C ILE A 46 -6.67 -0.37 0.75
N LEU A 47 -5.61 0.33 0.37
CA LEU A 47 -4.79 1.05 1.36
C LEU A 47 -5.47 2.31 1.87
N TYR A 48 -6.21 3.01 1.01
CA TYR A 48 -6.98 4.17 1.44
C TYR A 48 -8.04 3.78 2.47
N ASP A 49 -8.82 2.74 2.20
CA ASP A 49 -9.90 2.32 3.07
C ASP A 49 -9.38 1.77 4.40
N ILE A 50 -8.28 1.00 4.39
CA ILE A 50 -7.62 0.54 5.63
C ILE A 50 -7.13 1.72 6.48
N MET A 51 -6.47 2.72 5.88
CA MET A 51 -5.95 3.88 6.61
C MET A 51 -7.07 4.78 7.12
N LEU A 52 -8.15 4.95 6.34
CA LEU A 52 -9.32 5.73 6.75
C LEU A 52 -10.05 5.07 7.90
N SER A 53 -10.30 3.75 7.83
CA SER A 53 -10.89 2.96 8.90
C SER A 53 -10.01 3.01 10.17
N LEU A 54 -8.70 2.85 10.01
CA LEU A 54 -7.73 2.97 11.10
C LEU A 54 -7.87 4.32 11.83
N ALA A 55 -7.82 5.43 11.11
CA ALA A 55 -7.93 6.77 11.70
C ALA A 55 -9.28 6.96 12.42
N THR A 56 -10.38 6.51 11.80
CA THR A 56 -11.71 6.55 12.37
C THR A 56 -11.79 5.77 13.70
N GLN A 57 -11.24 4.57 13.74
CA GLN A 57 -11.24 3.73 14.95
C GLN A 57 -10.26 4.22 16.04
N VAL A 58 -9.19 4.90 15.64
CA VAL A 58 -8.27 5.61 16.56
C VAL A 58 -8.95 6.87 17.12
N GLY A 59 -9.96 7.41 16.44
CA GLY A 59 -10.69 8.62 16.85
C GLY A 59 -9.95 9.92 16.50
N VAL A 60 -9.18 9.94 15.40
CA VAL A 60 -8.43 11.11 14.95
C VAL A 60 -8.72 11.39 13.48
N PRO A 61 -8.62 12.64 13.00
CA PRO A 61 -8.70 12.93 11.57
C PRO A 61 -7.57 12.25 10.79
N ALA A 62 -7.87 11.79 9.57
CA ALA A 62 -6.88 11.28 8.62
C ALA A 62 -6.42 12.41 7.69
N GLU A 63 -5.12 12.55 7.49
CA GLU A 63 -4.52 13.40 6.49
C GLU A 63 -3.67 12.54 5.55
N PHE A 64 -3.87 12.66 4.22
CA PHE A 64 -3.18 11.83 3.24
C PHE A 64 -2.19 12.64 2.42
N HIS A 65 -0.93 12.22 2.42
CA HIS A 65 0.16 12.79 1.65
C HIS A 65 0.52 11.86 0.50
N VAL A 66 0.29 12.29 -0.73
CA VAL A 66 0.68 11.53 -1.93
C VAL A 66 2.01 12.09 -2.41
N LEU A 67 3.05 11.26 -2.37
CA LEU A 67 4.42 11.65 -2.66
C LEU A 67 5.04 10.75 -3.73
N PRO A 68 5.97 11.28 -4.55
CA PRO A 68 6.84 10.45 -5.36
C PRO A 68 7.54 9.39 -4.50
N ARG A 69 7.59 8.15 -4.97
CA ARG A 69 8.13 7.03 -4.19
C ARG A 69 9.49 7.33 -3.58
N ALA A 70 10.39 7.99 -4.31
CA ALA A 70 11.71 8.34 -3.83
C ALA A 70 11.70 9.31 -2.63
N ARG A 71 10.62 10.08 -2.44
CA ARG A 71 10.47 11.03 -1.33
C ARG A 71 9.83 10.44 -0.08
N VAL A 72 9.16 9.29 -0.21
CA VAL A 72 8.38 8.70 0.88
C VAL A 72 9.22 8.44 2.12
N GLN A 73 10.42 7.86 1.96
CA GLN A 73 11.30 7.56 3.09
C GLN A 73 11.80 8.83 3.79
N GLY A 74 12.25 9.83 3.03
CA GLY A 74 12.67 11.11 3.60
C GLY A 74 11.55 11.83 4.35
N ALA A 75 10.32 11.80 3.84
CA ALA A 75 9.16 12.39 4.52
C ALA A 75 8.87 11.73 5.88
N MET A 76 9.05 10.40 5.98
CA MET A 76 8.96 9.68 7.26
C MET A 76 10.09 10.09 8.21
N GLU A 77 11.32 10.17 7.73
CA GLU A 77 12.51 10.52 8.52
C GLU A 77 12.45 11.95 9.08
N HIS A 78 11.98 12.89 8.26
CA HIS A 78 11.84 14.30 8.67
C HIS A 78 10.56 14.59 9.45
N GLY A 79 9.70 13.58 9.68
CA GLY A 79 8.46 13.74 10.44
C GLY A 79 7.39 14.56 9.69
N GLU A 80 7.44 14.63 8.37
CA GLU A 80 6.41 15.24 7.55
C GLU A 80 5.13 14.39 7.55
N VAL A 81 5.28 13.07 7.76
CA VAL A 81 4.20 12.07 7.85
C VAL A 81 4.44 11.11 9.01
N ASP A 82 3.40 10.41 9.47
CA ASP A 82 3.42 9.64 10.70
C ASP A 82 3.32 8.12 10.47
N VAL A 83 2.58 7.71 9.43
CA VAL A 83 2.28 6.30 9.18
C VAL A 83 2.48 5.96 7.71
N ARG A 84 3.19 4.86 7.48
CA ARG A 84 3.27 4.21 6.17
C ARG A 84 2.80 2.77 6.28
N CYS A 85 1.80 2.43 5.50
CA CYS A 85 1.34 1.05 5.32
C CYS A 85 1.85 0.44 4.02
N TYR A 86 1.70 -0.89 3.89
CA TYR A 86 2.21 -1.67 2.77
C TYR A 86 3.72 -1.54 2.63
N ALA A 87 4.41 -1.91 3.69
CA ALA A 87 5.86 -1.91 3.77
C ALA A 87 6.38 -3.18 4.43
N ALA A 88 7.58 -3.58 4.03
CA ALA A 88 8.35 -4.64 4.67
C ALA A 88 9.72 -4.11 5.08
N GLN A 89 10.26 -4.59 6.20
CA GLN A 89 11.58 -4.16 6.69
C GLN A 89 12.69 -4.44 5.66
N SER A 90 12.60 -5.56 4.95
CA SER A 90 13.57 -5.92 3.90
C SER A 90 13.61 -4.96 2.70
N TRP A 91 12.58 -4.13 2.53
CA TRP A 91 12.57 -3.09 1.48
C TRP A 91 13.29 -1.82 1.89
N LEU A 92 13.66 -1.71 3.16
CA LEU A 92 14.19 -0.51 3.78
C LEU A 92 15.49 -0.82 4.56
N PRO A 93 16.51 -1.41 3.90
CA PRO A 93 17.72 -1.89 4.59
C PRO A 93 18.50 -0.77 5.29
N ASN A 94 18.36 0.46 4.81
CA ASN A 94 19.04 1.64 5.36
C ASN A 94 18.04 2.61 6.01
N GLN A 95 16.94 2.08 6.58
CA GLN A 95 15.94 2.92 7.23
C GLN A 95 16.57 3.60 8.45
N SER A 96 16.63 4.93 8.42
CA SER A 96 16.95 5.77 9.57
C SER A 96 15.65 6.27 10.22
N GLY A 97 15.73 6.58 11.51
CA GLY A 97 14.59 7.07 12.30
C GLY A 97 14.07 6.06 13.31
N ASP A 98 13.24 6.54 14.22
CA ASP A 98 12.62 5.74 15.26
C ASP A 98 11.18 5.38 14.85
N TYR A 99 10.96 4.10 14.56
CA TYR A 99 9.69 3.58 14.09
C TYR A 99 9.28 2.33 14.84
N ILE A 100 7.96 2.18 15.05
CA ILE A 100 7.40 0.95 15.57
C ILE A 100 6.58 0.27 14.47
N TRP A 101 6.90 -0.98 14.21
CA TRP A 101 6.23 -1.80 13.20
C TRP A 101 4.99 -2.47 13.77
N SER A 102 3.93 -2.55 12.96
CA SER A 102 2.79 -3.41 13.25
C SER A 102 3.18 -4.89 13.12
N ILE A 103 2.29 -5.77 13.57
CA ILE A 103 2.32 -7.15 13.11
C ILE A 103 2.16 -7.19 11.59
N PRO A 104 2.55 -8.30 10.91
CA PRO A 104 2.18 -8.52 9.51
C PRO A 104 0.66 -8.44 9.32
N LEU A 105 0.23 -7.57 8.40
CA LEU A 105 -1.18 -7.36 8.11
C LEU A 105 -1.63 -8.17 6.90
N PHE A 106 -0.77 -8.30 5.90
CA PHE A 106 -1.07 -9.01 4.66
C PHE A 106 0.14 -9.74 4.09
N LEU A 107 -0.13 -10.76 3.30
CA LEU A 107 0.87 -11.43 2.47
C LEU A 107 0.85 -10.80 1.08
N GLN A 108 1.96 -10.23 0.67
CA GLN A 108 2.16 -9.77 -0.70
C GLN A 108 2.83 -10.86 -1.52
N ARG A 109 2.39 -11.02 -2.77
CA ARG A 109 3.02 -11.85 -3.79
C ARG A 109 3.39 -11.00 -4.98
N ASP A 110 4.65 -10.99 -5.35
CA ASP A 110 5.10 -10.47 -6.64
C ASP A 110 5.13 -11.60 -7.66
N LEU A 111 4.52 -11.34 -8.79
CA LEU A 111 4.30 -12.31 -9.86
C LEU A 111 4.98 -11.86 -11.14
N LEU A 112 5.57 -12.81 -11.86
CA LEU A 112 5.81 -12.65 -13.28
C LEU A 112 4.54 -13.04 -14.02
N VAL A 113 4.04 -12.17 -14.88
CA VAL A 113 2.79 -12.36 -15.61
C VAL A 113 2.99 -12.27 -17.12
N SER A 114 2.14 -12.93 -17.88
CA SER A 114 2.13 -12.95 -19.35
C SER A 114 0.70 -12.99 -19.88
N ARG A 115 0.51 -12.67 -21.17
CA ARG A 115 -0.77 -12.84 -21.88
C ARG A 115 -1.13 -14.29 -22.14
N GLN A 116 -0.14 -15.15 -22.21
CA GLN A 116 -0.32 -16.59 -22.46
C GLN A 116 0.42 -17.33 -21.36
N GLY A 117 -0.30 -18.16 -20.63
CA GLY A 117 0.32 -19.06 -19.65
C GLY A 117 1.15 -20.12 -20.37
N PRO A 118 2.36 -20.40 -19.92
CA PRO A 118 3.09 -21.59 -20.37
C PRO A 118 2.42 -22.83 -19.77
N PRO A 119 2.66 -24.00 -20.36
CA PRO A 119 2.18 -25.27 -19.80
C PRO A 119 2.78 -25.61 -18.43
N ALA A 120 3.85 -24.93 -18.02
CA ALA A 120 4.51 -25.10 -16.73
C ALA A 120 4.99 -23.74 -16.19
N SER A 121 5.20 -23.65 -14.88
CA SER A 121 5.79 -22.44 -14.25
C SER A 121 7.15 -22.13 -14.85
N ILE A 122 7.38 -20.83 -15.11
CA ILE A 122 8.67 -20.36 -15.65
C ILE A 122 9.65 -20.16 -14.48
N VAL A 123 10.88 -20.62 -14.68
CA VAL A 123 12.00 -20.25 -13.82
C VAL A 123 12.60 -18.94 -14.34
N PRO A 124 12.54 -17.82 -13.60
CA PRO A 124 13.01 -16.51 -14.11
C PRO A 124 14.45 -16.53 -14.63
N ALA A 125 15.34 -17.29 -13.99
CA ALA A 125 16.74 -17.43 -14.41
C ALA A 125 16.92 -18.12 -15.78
N SER A 126 15.88 -18.80 -16.30
CA SER A 126 15.91 -19.42 -17.64
C SER A 126 15.59 -18.44 -18.77
N LEU A 127 15.02 -17.28 -18.45
CA LEU A 127 14.70 -16.24 -19.43
C LEU A 127 16.01 -15.60 -19.93
N LYS A 128 16.09 -15.37 -21.23
CA LYS A 128 17.27 -14.73 -21.87
C LYS A 128 16.80 -13.72 -22.89
N HIS A 129 17.45 -12.54 -22.86
CA HIS A 129 17.21 -11.46 -23.83
C HIS A 129 15.75 -10.98 -23.86
N GLU A 130 15.05 -11.04 -22.72
CA GLU A 130 13.67 -10.57 -22.59
C GLU A 130 13.62 -9.18 -21.97
N SER A 131 12.71 -8.35 -22.50
CA SER A 131 12.29 -7.11 -21.83
C SER A 131 11.16 -7.42 -20.86
N ILE A 132 11.32 -6.98 -19.63
CA ILE A 132 10.36 -7.19 -18.55
C ILE A 132 9.71 -5.85 -18.17
N GLY A 133 8.38 -5.79 -18.25
CA GLY A 133 7.61 -4.63 -17.78
C GLY A 133 7.73 -4.48 -16.26
N THR A 134 8.16 -3.30 -15.81
CA THR A 134 8.43 -3.00 -14.40
C THR A 134 7.92 -1.62 -14.02
N VAL A 135 7.78 -1.33 -12.73
CA VAL A 135 7.45 0.00 -12.23
C VAL A 135 8.73 0.77 -11.91
N LEU A 136 8.79 2.01 -12.37
CA LEU A 136 9.93 2.90 -12.13
C LEU A 136 10.18 3.06 -10.62
N GLY A 137 11.44 2.89 -10.22
CA GLY A 137 11.87 3.03 -8.83
C GLY A 137 11.50 1.87 -7.90
N TYR A 138 10.89 0.78 -8.43
CA TYR A 138 10.70 -0.45 -7.67
C TYR A 138 11.94 -1.35 -7.77
N VAL A 139 12.22 -2.06 -6.68
CA VAL A 139 13.28 -3.07 -6.62
C VAL A 139 12.64 -4.45 -6.68
N TYR A 140 13.21 -5.33 -7.48
CA TYR A 140 12.75 -6.71 -7.66
C TYR A 140 13.90 -7.68 -7.35
N PRO A 141 14.11 -8.06 -6.07
CA PRO A 141 15.30 -8.79 -5.63
C PRO A 141 15.58 -10.06 -6.43
N THR A 142 14.54 -10.81 -6.79
CA THR A 142 14.67 -12.06 -7.59
C THR A 142 15.15 -11.80 -9.02
N LEU A 143 14.82 -10.65 -9.61
CA LEU A 143 15.20 -10.30 -10.98
C LEU A 143 16.41 -9.38 -11.05
N GLN A 144 16.78 -8.71 -9.95
CA GLN A 144 17.84 -7.72 -9.95
C GLN A 144 19.16 -8.24 -10.50
N PRO A 145 19.66 -9.45 -10.11
CA PRO A 145 20.88 -10.00 -10.68
C PRO A 145 20.82 -10.23 -12.19
N LEU A 146 19.61 -10.51 -12.73
CA LEU A 146 19.40 -10.74 -14.18
C LEU A 146 19.35 -9.42 -14.96
N PHE A 147 18.91 -8.34 -14.32
CA PHE A 147 18.99 -6.98 -14.88
C PHE A 147 20.45 -6.47 -14.86
N ASP A 148 21.14 -6.64 -13.73
CA ASP A 148 22.49 -6.14 -13.53
C ASP A 148 23.52 -6.78 -14.49
N ASN A 149 23.34 -8.06 -14.81
CA ASN A 149 24.19 -8.78 -15.75
C ASN A 149 23.76 -8.66 -17.23
N GLY A 150 22.67 -7.91 -17.51
CA GLY A 150 22.15 -7.68 -18.86
C GLY A 150 21.42 -8.88 -19.50
N GLN A 151 21.14 -9.94 -18.73
CA GLN A 151 20.36 -11.09 -19.21
C GLN A 151 18.91 -10.71 -19.49
N LEU A 152 18.34 -9.81 -18.66
CA LEU A 152 17.03 -9.21 -18.84
C LEU A 152 17.16 -7.68 -18.93
N GLN A 153 16.17 -7.04 -19.58
CA GLN A 153 16.08 -5.60 -19.68
C GLN A 153 14.83 -5.08 -18.98
N ARG A 154 14.93 -3.95 -18.29
CA ARG A 154 13.79 -3.29 -17.69
C ARG A 154 13.09 -2.39 -18.71
N GLU A 155 11.75 -2.49 -18.74
CA GLU A 155 10.85 -1.55 -19.43
C GLU A 155 9.94 -0.88 -18.40
N ASP A 156 10.41 0.23 -17.88
CA ASP A 156 9.71 0.90 -16.77
C ASP A 156 8.44 1.65 -17.24
N ALA A 157 7.43 1.64 -16.38
CA ALA A 157 6.24 2.48 -16.46
C ALA A 157 6.01 3.18 -15.11
N ARG A 158 5.14 4.18 -15.05
CA ARG A 158 4.91 4.99 -13.85
C ARG A 158 4.21 4.22 -12.74
N ASN A 159 3.30 3.31 -13.10
CA ASN A 159 2.53 2.51 -12.17
C ASN A 159 2.22 1.13 -12.74
N GLN A 160 1.67 0.25 -11.91
CA GLN A 160 1.38 -1.14 -12.30
C GLN A 160 0.30 -1.26 -13.37
N GLU A 161 -0.69 -0.38 -13.40
CA GLU A 161 -1.73 -0.40 -14.43
C GLU A 161 -1.12 -0.17 -15.82
N GLN A 162 -0.27 0.86 -15.98
CA GLN A 162 0.44 1.10 -17.23
C GLN A 162 1.38 -0.07 -17.63
N VAL A 163 1.97 -0.76 -16.65
CA VAL A 163 2.76 -1.96 -16.91
C VAL A 163 1.87 -3.03 -17.56
N LEU A 164 0.70 -3.30 -16.99
CA LEU A 164 -0.19 -4.35 -17.50
C LEU A 164 -0.85 -3.96 -18.83
N ASP A 165 -1.18 -2.68 -19.04
CA ASP A 165 -1.69 -2.18 -20.32
C ASP A 165 -0.68 -2.37 -21.45
N LYS A 166 0.61 -2.05 -21.21
CA LYS A 166 1.68 -2.29 -22.17
C LYS A 166 1.89 -3.79 -22.45
N LEU A 167 1.73 -4.66 -21.45
CA LEU A 167 1.76 -6.10 -21.62
C LEU A 167 0.61 -6.57 -22.51
N LEU A 168 -0.62 -6.07 -22.32
CA LEU A 168 -1.78 -6.42 -23.13
C LEU A 168 -1.59 -6.09 -24.61
N VAL A 169 -1.00 -4.94 -24.92
CA VAL A 169 -0.73 -4.55 -26.31
C VAL A 169 0.56 -5.17 -26.88
N GLY A 170 1.24 -6.02 -26.10
CA GLY A 170 2.40 -6.78 -26.55
C GLY A 170 3.70 -6.02 -26.62
N ARG A 171 3.85 -4.93 -25.87
CA ARG A 171 5.11 -4.18 -25.80
C ARG A 171 6.26 -5.05 -25.30
N TYR A 172 5.98 -5.98 -24.42
CA TYR A 172 6.86 -7.04 -23.93
C TYR A 172 6.06 -8.31 -23.66
N ARG A 173 6.76 -9.42 -23.46
CA ARG A 173 6.15 -10.73 -23.23
C ARG A 173 5.80 -10.97 -21.77
N TYR A 174 6.58 -10.41 -20.86
CA TYR A 174 6.46 -10.59 -19.43
C TYR A 174 6.44 -9.25 -18.70
N ALA A 175 5.75 -9.21 -17.58
CA ALA A 175 5.73 -8.07 -16.68
C ALA A 175 5.72 -8.52 -15.23
N VAL A 176 6.14 -7.64 -14.31
CA VAL A 176 6.00 -7.86 -12.88
C VAL A 176 4.80 -7.09 -12.36
N THR A 177 3.98 -7.77 -11.56
CA THR A 177 2.87 -7.16 -10.83
C THR A 177 2.67 -7.88 -9.51
N ASN A 178 1.87 -7.33 -8.59
CA ASN A 178 1.43 -8.07 -7.42
C ASN A 178 0.10 -8.77 -7.67
N GLN A 179 -0.21 -9.78 -6.83
CA GLN A 179 -1.43 -10.59 -6.95
C GLN A 179 -2.69 -9.73 -6.99
N TRP A 180 -2.86 -8.79 -6.08
CA TRP A 180 -4.09 -7.98 -6.01
C TRP A 180 -4.30 -7.11 -7.25
N THR A 181 -3.22 -6.54 -7.80
CA THR A 181 -3.31 -5.79 -9.06
C THR A 181 -3.66 -6.70 -10.23
N LEU A 182 -3.12 -7.91 -10.29
CA LEU A 182 -3.47 -8.89 -11.31
C LEU A 182 -4.96 -9.25 -11.23
N ASP A 183 -5.46 -9.57 -10.04
CA ASP A 183 -6.86 -9.95 -9.81
C ASP A 183 -7.80 -8.80 -10.21
N TRP A 184 -7.54 -7.60 -9.73
CA TRP A 184 -8.30 -6.41 -10.10
C TRP A 184 -8.28 -6.12 -11.61
N PHE A 185 -7.11 -6.24 -12.24
CA PHE A 185 -6.95 -5.99 -13.67
C PHE A 185 -7.71 -7.01 -14.50
N ASN A 186 -7.65 -8.28 -14.12
CA ASN A 186 -8.32 -9.38 -14.80
C ASN A 186 -9.83 -9.34 -14.71
N GLN A 187 -10.43 -8.74 -13.66
CA GLN A 187 -11.89 -8.57 -13.57
C GLN A 187 -12.46 -7.73 -14.71
N ARG A 188 -11.66 -6.83 -15.30
CA ARG A 188 -12.05 -5.94 -16.41
C ARG A 188 -11.84 -6.58 -17.79
N LEU A 189 -11.21 -7.73 -17.86
CA LEU A 189 -10.90 -8.42 -19.10
C LEU A 189 -11.93 -9.51 -19.40
N MET A 190 -12.25 -9.68 -20.68
CA MET A 190 -13.09 -10.78 -21.12
C MET A 190 -12.43 -12.14 -20.80
N PRO A 191 -13.23 -13.19 -20.52
CA PRO A 191 -12.71 -14.54 -20.40
C PRO A 191 -11.82 -14.92 -21.59
N GLY A 192 -10.66 -15.53 -21.30
CA GLY A 192 -9.67 -15.90 -22.32
C GLY A 192 -8.68 -14.78 -22.70
N ARG A 193 -8.89 -13.53 -22.25
CA ARG A 193 -7.93 -12.44 -22.41
C ARG A 193 -7.22 -12.06 -21.11
N GLN A 194 -7.53 -12.75 -20.05
CA GLN A 194 -6.94 -12.52 -18.74
C GLN A 194 -5.44 -12.82 -18.75
N LEU A 195 -4.69 -11.96 -18.06
CA LEU A 195 -3.28 -12.17 -17.84
C LEU A 195 -3.06 -13.30 -16.83
N GLN A 196 -2.01 -14.07 -17.05
CA GLN A 196 -1.73 -15.26 -16.23
C GLN A 196 -0.42 -15.11 -15.48
N ALA A 197 -0.44 -15.50 -14.21
CA ALA A 197 0.78 -15.65 -13.43
C ALA A 197 1.55 -16.86 -13.96
N VAL A 198 2.80 -16.63 -14.36
CA VAL A 198 3.70 -17.64 -14.90
C VAL A 198 4.83 -18.00 -13.95
N ALA A 199 5.09 -17.17 -12.93
CA ALA A 199 5.95 -17.47 -11.80
C ALA A 199 5.58 -16.62 -10.60
N VAL A 200 5.80 -17.15 -9.39
CA VAL A 200 5.88 -16.35 -8.17
C VAL A 200 7.34 -15.94 -7.99
N LEU A 201 7.58 -14.64 -7.98
CA LEU A 201 8.91 -14.07 -7.82
C LEU A 201 9.31 -13.93 -6.35
N GLN A 202 8.34 -13.52 -5.53
CA GLN A 202 8.56 -13.28 -4.11
C GLN A 202 7.23 -13.34 -3.36
N GLU A 203 7.28 -13.89 -2.14
CA GLU A 203 6.21 -13.75 -1.15
C GLU A 203 6.78 -13.05 0.07
N GLN A 204 6.05 -12.09 0.61
CA GLN A 204 6.52 -11.30 1.74
C GLN A 204 5.39 -10.80 2.61
N ASN A 205 5.58 -10.91 3.91
CA ASN A 205 4.71 -10.28 4.88
C ASN A 205 4.95 -8.77 4.88
N VAL A 206 3.88 -8.00 4.77
CA VAL A 206 3.91 -6.55 4.83
C VAL A 206 2.96 -6.03 5.90
N GLY A 207 3.27 -4.85 6.42
CA GLY A 207 2.50 -4.20 7.47
C GLY A 207 2.56 -2.69 7.35
N CYS A 208 2.32 -2.03 8.48
CA CYS A 208 2.52 -0.60 8.64
C CYS A 208 3.68 -0.34 9.59
N TYR A 209 4.36 0.78 9.42
CA TYR A 209 5.23 1.32 10.45
C TYR A 209 4.82 2.76 10.79
N VAL A 210 4.99 3.09 12.05
CA VAL A 210 4.52 4.31 12.67
C VAL A 210 5.73 5.04 13.26
N ARG A 211 5.86 6.33 13.02
CA ARG A 211 6.89 7.16 13.62
C ARG A 211 6.71 7.19 15.14
N ASN A 212 7.76 6.86 15.88
CA ASN A 212 7.75 6.86 17.33
C ASN A 212 7.96 8.29 17.87
N ASP A 213 6.88 9.06 17.87
CA ASP A 213 6.86 10.44 18.32
C ASP A 213 5.75 10.63 19.37
N PRO A 214 6.00 11.35 20.49
CA PRO A 214 4.99 11.58 21.53
C PRO A 214 3.70 12.25 21.05
N LYS A 215 3.75 12.96 19.92
CA LYS A 215 2.57 13.61 19.31
C LYS A 215 1.73 12.64 18.47
N VAL A 216 2.26 11.45 18.17
CA VAL A 216 1.56 10.42 17.40
C VAL A 216 0.96 9.41 18.36
N PRO A 217 -0.32 9.02 18.24
CA PRO A 217 -0.95 8.05 19.14
C PRO A 217 -0.54 6.60 18.80
N VAL A 218 0.78 6.33 18.81
CA VAL A 218 1.41 5.10 18.32
C VAL A 218 0.74 3.84 18.86
N GLN A 219 0.54 3.77 20.18
CA GLN A 219 -0.03 2.58 20.81
C GLN A 219 -1.51 2.35 20.43
N ARG A 220 -2.28 3.43 20.22
CA ARG A 220 -3.66 3.32 19.74
C ARG A 220 -3.69 2.80 18.30
N ILE A 221 -2.81 3.34 17.43
CA ILE A 221 -2.66 2.91 16.04
C ILE A 221 -2.34 1.42 15.98
N LEU A 222 -1.29 0.97 16.67
CA LEU A 222 -0.83 -0.42 16.61
C LEU A 222 -1.87 -1.41 17.15
N ARG A 223 -2.55 -1.09 18.28
CA ARG A 223 -3.64 -1.92 18.81
C ARG A 223 -4.83 -1.97 17.87
N THR A 224 -5.15 -0.86 17.21
CA THR A 224 -6.26 -0.82 16.23
C THR A 224 -5.91 -1.67 15.00
N LEU A 225 -4.70 -1.57 14.45
CA LEU A 225 -4.25 -2.44 13.36
C LEU A 225 -4.31 -3.92 13.74
N LEU A 226 -3.88 -4.28 14.96
CA LEU A 226 -4.00 -5.64 15.47
C LEU A 226 -5.46 -6.09 15.50
N ARG A 227 -6.37 -5.26 16.05
CA ARG A 227 -7.79 -5.56 16.11
C ARG A 227 -8.41 -5.73 14.72
N MET A 228 -8.15 -4.81 13.79
CA MET A 228 -8.62 -4.89 12.40
C MET A 228 -8.15 -6.18 11.71
N LYS A 229 -6.91 -6.62 11.98
CA LYS A 229 -6.40 -7.89 11.44
C LYS A 229 -7.10 -9.09 12.08
N MET A 230 -7.26 -9.10 13.40
CA MET A 230 -7.89 -10.22 14.14
C MET A 230 -9.39 -10.35 13.88
N SER A 231 -10.09 -9.24 13.61
CA SER A 231 -11.51 -9.25 13.26
C SER A 231 -11.80 -9.66 11.82
N GLY A 232 -10.78 -9.76 10.95
CA GLY A 232 -10.94 -10.01 9.52
C GLY A 232 -11.24 -8.76 8.68
N GLU A 233 -11.42 -7.59 9.30
CA GLU A 233 -11.77 -6.34 8.60
C GLU A 233 -10.78 -5.99 7.47
N ILE A 234 -9.48 -6.23 7.66
CA ILE A 234 -8.46 -6.01 6.63
C ILE A 234 -8.70 -6.96 5.44
N ASP A 235 -9.00 -8.23 5.71
CA ASP A 235 -9.24 -9.23 4.67
C ASP A 235 -10.55 -8.93 3.92
N ASP A 236 -11.58 -8.42 4.63
CA ASP A 236 -12.84 -7.99 4.03
C ASP A 236 -12.64 -6.78 3.10
N ILE A 237 -11.88 -5.77 3.53
CA ILE A 237 -11.54 -4.63 2.68
C ILE A 237 -10.79 -5.09 1.42
N ILE A 238 -9.84 -6.01 1.53
CA ILE A 238 -9.14 -6.58 0.37
C ILE A 238 -10.11 -7.29 -0.56
N GLY A 239 -11.03 -8.09 0.01
CA GLY A 239 -12.04 -8.83 -0.74
C GLY A 239 -12.93 -7.94 -1.63
N LEU A 240 -13.30 -6.74 -1.16
CA LEU A 240 -14.09 -5.77 -1.93
C LEU A 240 -13.44 -5.41 -3.28
N TYR A 241 -12.12 -5.44 -3.36
CA TYR A 241 -11.37 -5.05 -4.56
C TYR A 241 -10.86 -6.23 -5.37
N THR A 242 -10.60 -7.37 -4.74
CA THR A 242 -10.00 -8.53 -5.41
C THR A 242 -11.02 -9.57 -5.83
N GLY A 243 -12.29 -9.44 -5.40
CA GLY A 243 -13.32 -10.43 -5.65
C GLY A 243 -13.13 -11.72 -4.84
N ALA A 244 -12.24 -11.71 -3.84
CA ALA A 244 -12.10 -12.84 -2.92
C ALA A 244 -13.35 -12.90 -2.01
N GLU A 245 -13.92 -14.10 -1.87
CA GLU A 245 -15.04 -14.28 -0.93
C GLU A 245 -14.61 -13.95 0.50
N PRO A 246 -15.47 -13.24 1.28
CA PRO A 246 -15.22 -13.02 2.70
C PRO A 246 -15.01 -14.38 3.40
N ARG A 247 -14.02 -14.45 4.26
CA ARG A 247 -13.83 -15.65 5.08
C ARG A 247 -15.07 -15.82 5.97
N THR A 248 -15.82 -16.87 5.73
CA THR A 248 -16.85 -17.33 6.70
C THR A 248 -16.14 -17.64 8.03
N PRO A 249 -16.65 -17.13 9.15
CA PRO A 249 -16.06 -17.34 10.48
C PRO A 249 -16.05 -18.80 10.92
#